data_169b2d0efec278dd084ec55f0e73d499
#
_entry.id   169b2d0efec278dd084ec55f0e73d499
#
_cell.length_a   1.000
_cell.length_b   1.000
_cell.length_c   1.000
_cell.angle_alpha   90.00
_cell.angle_beta   90.00
_cell.angle_gamma   90.00
#
_symmetry.space_group_name_H-M   'P 1'
#
loop_
_entity.id
_entity.type
_entity.pdbx_description
1 polymer ?
#
loop_
_entity_poly.entity_id
_entity_poly.type
_entity_poly.pdbx_seq_one_letter_code
_entity_poly.pdbx_strand_id
1 'polypeptide(L)'
;MELMICIAIIGILASIAIPNYIRYRERSKVARAQAELKTLETIITMLALDSGCYPSGDPAADFEDGGPELYLDDDPDLGLTGAEGDFLDCMNATGGYWAGPYMRVMPKDPWGNYYWFDADWNNREDGWDYVAIGSNGPDGEGINDYDDPDNIVLTISDPFVDP
;
A
#
# COMPACT_ATOMS: atom_id res chain seq x y z
N MET A 1 -42.73 33.06 -13.38
CA MET A 1 -42.98 31.61 -13.59
C MET A 1 -41.80 30.89 -14.24
N GLU A 2 -41.08 31.51 -15.15
CA GLU A 2 -39.93 30.91 -15.87
C GLU A 2 -38.79 30.49 -14.93
N LEU A 3 -38.48 31.28 -13.90
CA LEU A 3 -37.44 30.98 -12.91
C LEU A 3 -37.74 29.71 -12.08
N MET A 4 -39.03 29.49 -11.75
CA MET A 4 -39.45 28.30 -11.00
C MET A 4 -39.28 27.00 -11.80
N ILE A 5 -39.49 27.06 -13.10
CA ILE A 5 -39.31 25.90 -13.97
C ILE A 5 -37.81 25.56 -14.11
N CYS A 6 -36.95 26.58 -14.22
CA CYS A 6 -35.51 26.38 -14.30
C CYS A 6 -34.93 25.69 -13.04
N ILE A 7 -35.33 26.17 -11.85
CA ILE A 7 -34.83 25.55 -10.60
C ILE A 7 -35.38 24.13 -10.39
N ALA A 8 -36.61 23.85 -10.84
CA ALA A 8 -37.18 22.51 -10.78
C ALA A 8 -36.40 21.52 -11.68
N ILE A 9 -36.05 21.95 -12.90
CA ILE A 9 -35.24 21.11 -13.81
C ILE A 9 -33.84 20.86 -13.24
N ILE A 10 -33.17 21.89 -12.71
CA ILE A 10 -31.85 21.74 -12.09
C ILE A 10 -31.92 20.78 -10.89
N GLY A 11 -32.98 20.89 -10.05
CA GLY A 11 -33.22 20.02 -8.92
C GLY A 11 -33.33 18.53 -9.32
N ILE A 12 -34.07 18.27 -10.39
CA ILE A 12 -34.24 16.90 -10.92
C ILE A 12 -32.92 16.38 -11.46
N LEU A 13 -32.20 17.15 -12.25
CA LEU A 13 -30.90 16.74 -12.79
C LEU A 13 -29.86 16.52 -11.69
N ALA A 14 -29.79 17.41 -10.71
CA ALA A 14 -28.89 17.30 -9.57
C ALA A 14 -29.16 16.04 -8.74
N SER A 15 -30.43 15.67 -8.55
CA SER A 15 -30.80 14.48 -7.77
C SER A 15 -30.25 13.18 -8.35
N ILE A 16 -30.03 13.11 -9.66
CA ILE A 16 -29.43 11.94 -10.34
C ILE A 16 -27.93 12.09 -10.47
N ALA A 17 -27.45 13.31 -10.72
CA ALA A 17 -26.03 13.56 -11.00
C ALA A 17 -25.15 13.43 -9.75
N ILE A 18 -25.60 13.92 -8.60
CA ILE A 18 -24.80 13.94 -7.36
C ILE A 18 -24.45 12.53 -6.87
N PRO A 19 -25.41 11.59 -6.71
CA PRO A 19 -25.07 10.23 -6.27
C PRO A 19 -24.12 9.51 -7.23
N ASN A 20 -24.32 9.69 -8.54
CA ASN A 20 -23.44 9.08 -9.54
C ASN A 20 -22.04 9.66 -9.47
N TYR A 21 -21.90 10.98 -9.32
CA TYR A 21 -20.60 11.65 -9.19
C TYR A 21 -19.80 11.12 -7.99
N ILE A 22 -20.44 10.97 -6.83
CA ILE A 22 -19.80 10.44 -5.62
C ILE A 22 -19.27 9.03 -5.88
N ARG A 23 -20.07 8.15 -6.47
CA ARG A 23 -19.64 6.77 -6.81
C ARG A 23 -18.46 6.73 -7.79
N TYR A 24 -18.48 7.57 -8.81
CA TYR A 24 -17.37 7.63 -9.78
C TYR A 24 -16.09 8.17 -9.14
N ARG A 25 -16.21 9.14 -8.24
CA ARG A 25 -15.09 9.69 -7.48
C ARG A 25 -14.42 8.62 -6.63
N GLU A 26 -15.19 7.82 -5.88
CA GLU A 26 -14.63 6.75 -5.06
C GLU A 26 -13.98 5.65 -5.93
N ARG A 27 -14.59 5.24 -7.01
CA ARG A 27 -13.95 4.31 -7.96
C ARG A 27 -12.64 4.85 -8.54
N SER A 28 -12.57 6.14 -8.80
CA SER A 28 -11.33 6.78 -9.27
C SER A 28 -10.24 6.75 -8.22
N LYS A 29 -10.57 6.94 -6.94
CA LYS A 29 -9.63 6.82 -5.82
C LYS A 29 -9.10 5.39 -5.69
N VAL A 30 -9.98 4.40 -5.72
CA VAL A 30 -9.58 2.98 -5.68
C VAL A 30 -8.62 2.65 -6.83
N ALA A 31 -8.95 3.04 -8.06
CA ALA A 31 -8.08 2.81 -9.20
C ALA A 31 -6.72 3.50 -9.08
N ARG A 32 -6.69 4.69 -8.48
CA ARG A 32 -5.45 5.41 -8.20
C ARG A 32 -4.62 4.67 -7.15
N ALA A 33 -5.22 4.24 -6.04
CA ALA A 33 -4.54 3.46 -4.99
C ALA A 33 -3.93 2.19 -5.56
N GLN A 34 -4.68 1.44 -6.39
CA GLN A 34 -4.17 0.24 -7.06
C GLN A 34 -2.97 0.52 -7.98
N ALA A 35 -2.95 1.65 -8.69
CA ALA A 35 -1.83 2.03 -9.54
C ALA A 35 -0.59 2.43 -8.70
N GLU A 36 -0.80 3.11 -7.58
CA GLU A 36 0.27 3.50 -6.65
C GLU A 36 0.85 2.26 -5.95
N LEU A 37 0.02 1.29 -5.53
CA LEU A 37 0.47 0.01 -4.96
C LEU A 37 1.36 -0.76 -5.94
N LYS A 38 1.02 -0.83 -7.23
CA LYS A 38 1.91 -1.45 -8.24
C LYS A 38 3.25 -0.76 -8.40
N THR A 39 3.30 0.53 -8.18
CA THR A 39 4.56 1.27 -8.18
C THR A 39 5.38 0.93 -6.94
N LEU A 40 4.74 0.87 -5.77
CA LEU A 40 5.37 0.47 -4.51
C LEU A 40 5.88 -0.98 -4.56
N GLU A 41 5.10 -1.91 -5.12
CA GLU A 41 5.54 -3.29 -5.36
C GLU A 41 6.87 -3.33 -6.12
N THR A 42 6.97 -2.58 -7.22
CA THR A 42 8.19 -2.53 -8.01
C THR A 42 9.36 -1.98 -7.22
N ILE A 43 9.14 -0.96 -6.42
CA ILE A 43 10.16 -0.29 -5.60
C ILE A 43 10.63 -1.20 -4.47
N ILE A 44 9.71 -1.85 -3.77
CA ILE A 44 10.02 -2.79 -2.68
C ILE A 44 10.77 -4.01 -3.24
N THR A 45 10.36 -4.52 -4.39
CA THR A 45 11.08 -5.61 -5.06
C THR A 45 12.51 -5.19 -5.43
N MET A 46 12.73 -3.98 -5.93
CA MET A 46 14.08 -3.47 -6.21
C MET A 46 14.90 -3.34 -4.93
N LEU A 47 14.30 -2.80 -3.86
CA LEU A 47 14.93 -2.71 -2.55
C LEU A 47 15.39 -4.09 -2.06
N ALA A 48 14.49 -5.07 -2.09
CA ALA A 48 14.76 -6.44 -1.64
C ALA A 48 15.86 -7.12 -2.47
N LEU A 49 15.85 -6.94 -3.79
CA LEU A 49 16.88 -7.49 -4.68
C LEU A 49 18.27 -6.87 -4.45
N ASP A 50 18.35 -5.57 -4.17
CA ASP A 50 19.62 -4.88 -3.97
C ASP A 50 20.18 -5.14 -2.55
N SER A 51 19.32 -5.02 -1.53
CA SER A 51 19.72 -5.08 -0.13
C SER A 51 19.63 -6.48 0.49
N GLY A 52 18.79 -7.35 -0.06
CA GLY A 52 18.42 -8.62 0.56
C GLY A 52 17.45 -8.47 1.73
N CYS A 53 16.84 -7.29 1.91
CA CYS A 53 15.94 -6.96 3.03
C CYS A 53 14.64 -6.32 2.56
N TYR A 54 13.57 -6.59 3.31
CA TYR A 54 12.30 -5.89 3.17
C TYR A 54 12.28 -4.58 3.98
N PRO A 55 11.27 -3.70 3.80
CA PRO A 55 11.17 -2.43 4.52
C PRO A 55 11.13 -2.55 6.05
N SER A 56 10.81 -3.70 6.60
CA SER A 56 10.84 -3.98 8.04
C SER A 56 12.24 -4.18 8.61
N GLY A 57 13.26 -4.32 7.75
CA GLY A 57 14.60 -4.72 8.16
C GLY A 57 14.77 -6.24 8.27
N ASP A 58 13.78 -7.02 7.85
CA ASP A 58 13.86 -8.48 7.83
C ASP A 58 14.55 -8.99 6.55
N PRO A 59 15.34 -10.07 6.65
CA PRO A 59 15.94 -10.70 5.48
C PRO A 59 14.87 -11.21 4.51
N ALA A 60 14.92 -10.78 3.26
CA ALA A 60 13.92 -11.14 2.26
C ALA A 60 13.93 -12.64 1.89
N ALA A 61 15.05 -13.35 2.13
CA ALA A 61 15.17 -14.77 1.86
C ALA A 61 14.81 -15.68 3.04
N ASP A 62 14.61 -15.15 4.23
CA ASP A 62 14.43 -15.92 5.46
C ASP A 62 13.69 -15.09 6.50
N PHE A 63 12.48 -14.64 6.16
CA PHE A 63 11.66 -13.99 7.17
C PHE A 63 10.83 -15.04 7.92
N GLU A 64 10.79 -14.88 9.21
CA GLU A 64 10.04 -15.76 10.10
C GLU A 64 8.56 -15.31 10.18
N ASP A 65 7.67 -16.27 10.39
CA ASP A 65 6.26 -16.05 10.71
C ASP A 65 6.13 -15.02 11.88
N GLY A 66 5.37 -13.96 11.67
CA GLY A 66 5.19 -12.87 12.64
C GLY A 66 6.03 -11.62 12.36
N GLY A 67 6.40 -11.37 11.10
CA GLY A 67 7.03 -10.12 10.68
C GLY A 67 6.18 -8.88 11.01
N PRO A 68 6.80 -7.70 11.22
CA PRO A 68 6.06 -6.51 11.62
C PRO A 68 5.18 -5.98 10.49
N GLU A 69 3.97 -5.67 10.84
CA GLU A 69 3.09 -4.85 10.03
C GLU A 69 3.42 -3.38 10.28
N LEU A 70 3.73 -2.67 9.24
CA LEU A 70 4.18 -1.29 9.37
C LEU A 70 3.56 -0.37 8.30
N TYR A 71 3.45 0.91 8.64
CA TYR A 71 3.12 1.93 7.67
C TYR A 71 4.37 2.36 6.91
N LEU A 72 4.25 2.42 5.60
CA LEU A 72 5.27 2.96 4.72
C LEU A 72 5.25 4.50 4.79
N ASP A 73 6.02 5.06 5.69
CA ASP A 73 6.20 6.49 5.86
C ASP A 73 7.60 6.96 5.42
N ASP A 74 8.00 8.17 5.80
CA ASP A 74 9.29 8.72 5.41
C ASP A 74 10.44 8.29 6.36
N ASP A 75 10.25 7.27 7.19
CA ASP A 75 11.27 6.76 8.10
C ASP A 75 12.43 6.11 7.31
N PRO A 76 13.67 6.55 7.49
CA PRO A 76 14.82 5.96 6.83
C PRO A 76 15.10 4.50 7.25
N ASP A 77 14.59 4.05 8.40
CA ASP A 77 14.70 2.65 8.86
C ASP A 77 13.96 1.66 7.96
N LEU A 78 13.06 2.16 7.10
CA LEU A 78 12.36 1.33 6.13
C LEU A 78 13.17 1.03 4.85
N GLY A 79 14.34 1.65 4.68
CA GLY A 79 15.20 1.45 3.52
C GLY A 79 14.75 2.15 2.23
N LEU A 80 13.54 2.69 2.18
CA LEU A 80 12.96 3.29 0.97
C LEU A 80 13.45 4.71 0.72
N THR A 81 13.48 5.55 1.76
CA THR A 81 13.92 6.95 1.69
C THR A 81 15.35 7.16 2.19
N GLY A 82 15.86 6.27 3.02
CA GLY A 82 17.19 6.22 3.60
C GLY A 82 17.61 4.79 3.92
N ALA A 83 18.74 4.60 4.59
CA ALA A 83 19.16 3.31 5.12
C ALA A 83 19.78 3.54 6.50
N GLU A 84 18.99 3.35 7.54
CA GLU A 84 19.35 3.51 8.95
C GLU A 84 18.81 2.33 9.76
N GLY A 85 19.10 2.28 11.05
CA GLY A 85 18.51 1.39 12.03
C GLY A 85 18.51 -0.09 11.66
N ASP A 86 17.38 -0.74 11.88
CA ASP A 86 17.20 -2.18 11.69
C ASP A 86 17.38 -2.59 10.22
N PHE A 87 16.97 -1.73 9.27
CA PHE A 87 17.20 -1.97 7.85
C PHE A 87 18.69 -2.02 7.51
N LEU A 88 19.49 -1.08 8.06
CA LEU A 88 20.94 -1.06 7.85
C LEU A 88 21.60 -2.30 8.46
N ASP A 89 21.14 -2.75 9.61
CA ASP A 89 21.66 -3.95 10.29
C ASP A 89 21.34 -5.21 9.48
N CYS A 90 20.14 -5.35 8.97
CA CYS A 90 19.75 -6.43 8.05
C CYS A 90 20.63 -6.43 6.79
N MET A 91 20.77 -5.30 6.12
CA MET A 91 21.57 -5.17 4.91
C MET A 91 23.03 -5.58 5.14
N ASN A 92 23.61 -5.20 6.28
CA ASN A 92 24.96 -5.62 6.65
C ASN A 92 25.04 -7.14 6.90
N ALA A 93 24.01 -7.74 7.46
CA ALA A 93 23.94 -9.18 7.73
C ALA A 93 23.78 -10.01 6.44
N THR A 94 22.96 -9.54 5.50
CA THR A 94 22.74 -10.21 4.20
C THR A 94 23.88 -10.00 3.22
N GLY A 95 24.73 -9.01 3.44
CA GLY A 95 25.82 -8.63 2.52
C GLY A 95 25.31 -7.89 1.28
N GLY A 96 24.09 -7.38 1.33
CA GLY A 96 23.51 -6.53 0.30
C GLY A 96 24.11 -5.13 0.27
N TYR A 97 23.58 -4.30 -0.61
CA TYR A 97 23.97 -2.90 -0.71
C TYR A 97 22.72 -2.02 -0.91
N TRP A 98 22.76 -0.80 -0.43
CA TRP A 98 21.68 0.15 -0.64
C TRP A 98 21.97 1.03 -1.87
N ALA A 99 21.16 0.88 -2.90
CA ALA A 99 21.27 1.66 -4.14
C ALA A 99 20.40 2.92 -4.15
N GLY A 100 19.59 3.13 -3.07
CA GLY A 100 18.62 4.22 -2.98
C GLY A 100 19.21 5.65 -2.91
N PRO A 101 18.37 6.65 -2.62
CA PRO A 101 16.97 6.47 -2.21
C PRO A 101 16.06 5.99 -3.35
N TYR A 102 15.24 5.00 -3.08
CA TYR A 102 14.28 4.45 -4.05
C TYR A 102 13.07 5.37 -4.19
N MET A 103 12.75 6.12 -3.14
CA MET A 103 11.76 7.19 -3.13
C MET A 103 12.29 8.41 -2.39
N ARG A 104 11.78 9.59 -2.73
CA ARG A 104 12.12 10.83 -2.02
C ARG A 104 11.21 11.09 -0.84
N VAL A 105 9.96 10.78 -0.99
CA VAL A 105 8.87 10.98 -0.02
C VAL A 105 7.87 9.87 -0.25
N MET A 106 7.41 9.24 0.79
CA MET A 106 6.41 8.21 0.70
C MET A 106 5.04 8.81 0.33
N PRO A 107 4.36 8.25 -0.67
CA PRO A 107 3.04 8.73 -1.05
C PRO A 107 2.00 8.37 0.00
N LYS A 108 0.99 9.22 0.10
CA LYS A 108 -0.25 8.87 0.80
C LYS A 108 -1.28 8.41 -0.21
N ASP A 109 -2.12 7.51 0.25
CA ASP A 109 -3.24 7.02 -0.52
C ASP A 109 -4.26 8.15 -0.84
N PRO A 110 -5.25 7.94 -1.71
CA PRO A 110 -6.23 8.95 -2.08
C PRO A 110 -7.14 9.44 -0.93
N TRP A 111 -7.14 8.78 0.21
CA TRP A 111 -7.88 9.18 1.42
C TRP A 111 -7.00 9.90 2.43
N GLY A 112 -5.66 9.89 2.25
CA GLY A 112 -4.69 10.64 3.04
C GLY A 112 -3.91 9.82 4.05
N ASN A 113 -4.08 8.50 4.05
CA ASN A 113 -3.36 7.56 4.92
C ASN A 113 -2.05 7.12 4.27
N TYR A 114 -1.10 6.62 5.06
CA TYR A 114 0.05 5.92 4.50
C TYR A 114 -0.36 4.52 4.03
N TYR A 115 0.33 4.02 3.01
CA TYR A 115 0.26 2.62 2.64
C TYR A 115 0.92 1.79 3.72
N TRP A 116 0.54 0.53 3.85
CA TRP A 116 1.15 -0.39 4.79
C TRP A 116 1.88 -1.53 4.05
N PHE A 117 2.80 -2.14 4.76
CA PHE A 117 3.54 -3.33 4.37
C PHE A 117 3.36 -4.38 5.44
N ASP A 118 3.18 -5.62 5.02
CA ASP A 118 2.99 -6.78 5.86
C ASP A 118 3.77 -7.94 5.25
N ALA A 119 4.72 -8.48 6.00
CA ALA A 119 5.59 -9.55 5.51
C ALA A 119 4.94 -10.92 5.59
N ASP A 120 3.95 -11.10 6.46
CA ASP A 120 3.27 -12.36 6.74
C ASP A 120 1.75 -12.29 6.56
N TRP A 121 1.29 -11.48 5.59
CA TRP A 121 -0.12 -11.39 5.26
C TRP A 121 -0.74 -12.76 5.05
N ASN A 122 -1.59 -13.18 5.97
CA ASN A 122 -2.24 -14.49 5.94
C ASN A 122 -3.61 -14.41 5.26
N ASN A 123 -3.69 -14.88 4.04
CA ASN A 123 -4.97 -15.15 3.40
C ASN A 123 -5.51 -16.49 3.91
N ARG A 124 -6.32 -16.46 4.95
CA ARG A 124 -6.86 -17.61 5.71
C ARG A 124 -7.48 -18.73 4.90
N GLU A 125 -7.67 -18.56 3.60
CA GLU A 125 -8.28 -19.58 2.74
C GLU A 125 -7.32 -20.70 2.35
N ASP A 126 -6.02 -20.43 2.23
CA ASP A 126 -5.02 -21.41 1.80
C ASP A 126 -3.95 -21.75 2.86
N GLY A 127 -3.84 -20.95 3.91
CA GLY A 127 -2.92 -21.17 5.02
C GLY A 127 -1.46 -20.86 4.70
N TRP A 128 -1.21 -20.06 3.66
CA TRP A 128 0.10 -19.54 3.30
C TRP A 128 0.24 -18.08 3.68
N ASP A 129 1.42 -17.68 4.08
CA ASP A 129 1.77 -16.31 4.36
C ASP A 129 2.33 -15.68 3.09
N TYR A 130 1.95 -14.43 2.82
CA TYR A 130 2.37 -13.68 1.65
C TYR A 130 2.94 -12.33 2.06
N VAL A 131 3.92 -11.86 1.35
CA VAL A 131 4.31 -10.45 1.44
C VAL A 131 3.25 -9.61 0.77
N ALA A 132 2.72 -8.63 1.48
CA ALA A 132 1.65 -7.78 0.98
C ALA A 132 1.91 -6.30 1.25
N ILE A 133 1.31 -5.48 0.41
CA ILE A 133 1.20 -4.04 0.59
C ILE A 133 -0.25 -3.63 0.42
N GLY A 134 -0.68 -2.60 1.13
CA GLY A 134 -2.06 -2.19 1.02
C GLY A 134 -2.34 -0.76 1.43
N SER A 135 -3.60 -0.39 1.25
CA SER A 135 -4.22 0.84 1.72
C SER A 135 -5.42 0.47 2.56
N ASN A 136 -5.62 1.14 3.67
CA ASN A 136 -6.79 0.97 4.54
C ASN A 136 -8.08 1.55 3.94
N GLY A 137 -8.03 2.06 2.73
CA GLY A 137 -9.23 2.56 2.07
C GLY A 137 -9.83 3.83 2.69
N PRO A 138 -11.15 4.04 2.50
CA PRO A 138 -11.81 5.28 2.88
C PRO A 138 -11.97 5.52 4.39
N ASP A 139 -12.04 4.50 5.21
CA ASP A 139 -12.18 4.65 6.66
C ASP A 139 -10.85 4.85 7.39
N GLY A 140 -9.72 4.42 6.77
CA GLY A 140 -8.38 4.57 7.30
C GLY A 140 -8.05 3.58 8.42
N GLU A 141 -8.87 2.55 8.60
CA GLU A 141 -8.67 1.45 9.54
C GLU A 141 -8.32 0.18 8.77
N GLY A 142 -7.78 -0.84 9.41
CA GLY A 142 -7.68 -2.17 8.81
C GLY A 142 -6.28 -2.76 8.61
N ILE A 143 -5.21 -2.11 9.09
CA ILE A 143 -3.95 -2.81 9.28
C ILE A 143 -4.22 -3.98 10.23
N ASN A 144 -3.83 -5.20 9.88
CA ASN A 144 -4.20 -6.44 10.59
C ASN A 144 -5.68 -6.83 10.54
N ASP A 145 -6.52 -6.16 9.79
CA ASP A 145 -7.89 -6.61 9.57
C ASP A 145 -8.01 -7.26 8.19
N TYR A 146 -7.74 -8.55 8.13
CA TYR A 146 -7.77 -9.36 6.89
C TYR A 146 -9.16 -9.46 6.26
N ASP A 147 -10.20 -9.18 7.03
CA ASP A 147 -11.60 -9.29 6.61
C ASP A 147 -12.22 -7.93 6.25
N ASP A 148 -11.47 -6.82 6.35
CA ASP A 148 -11.97 -5.49 6.05
C ASP A 148 -12.24 -5.33 4.55
N PRO A 149 -13.51 -5.11 4.14
CA PRO A 149 -13.89 -5.03 2.74
C PRO A 149 -13.39 -3.74 2.04
N ASP A 150 -12.96 -2.74 2.79
CA ASP A 150 -12.49 -1.46 2.29
C ASP A 150 -10.97 -1.47 2.02
N ASN A 151 -10.26 -2.46 2.54
CA ASN A 151 -8.83 -2.66 2.30
C ASN A 151 -8.54 -2.96 0.83
N ILE A 152 -7.53 -2.28 0.30
CA ILE A 152 -7.00 -2.54 -1.04
C ILE A 152 -5.63 -3.20 -0.86
N VAL A 153 -5.56 -4.49 -1.11
CA VAL A 153 -4.37 -5.31 -0.88
C VAL A 153 -3.77 -5.76 -2.20
N LEU A 154 -2.44 -5.74 -2.27
CA LEU A 154 -1.65 -6.31 -3.35
C LEU A 154 -0.59 -7.22 -2.75
N THR A 155 -0.65 -8.51 -3.06
CA THR A 155 0.41 -9.46 -2.69
C THR A 155 1.60 -9.31 -3.63
N ILE A 156 2.79 -9.24 -3.05
CA ILE A 156 4.04 -9.14 -3.79
C ILE A 156 4.52 -10.55 -4.13
N SER A 157 4.87 -10.77 -5.40
CA SER A 157 5.53 -12.01 -5.78
C SER A 157 6.95 -12.00 -5.20
N ASP A 158 7.19 -12.84 -4.20
CA ASP A 158 8.50 -12.92 -3.56
C ASP A 158 9.54 -13.45 -4.55
N PRO A 159 10.59 -12.67 -4.87
CA PRO A 159 11.62 -13.10 -5.79
C PRO A 159 12.57 -14.18 -5.21
N PHE A 160 12.48 -14.47 -3.91
CA PHE A 160 13.34 -15.40 -3.19
C PHE A 160 12.66 -16.73 -2.84
N VAL A 161 11.32 -16.78 -2.89
CA VAL A 161 10.56 -18.02 -2.70
C VAL A 161 10.24 -18.62 -4.06
N ASP A 162 10.72 -19.84 -4.29
CA ASP A 162 10.45 -20.62 -5.52
C ASP A 162 8.92 -20.84 -5.68
N PRO A 163 8.37 -20.68 -6.90
CA PRO A 163 6.94 -20.85 -7.17
C PRO A 163 6.47 -22.30 -7.04
#